data_662b3148f178ae84836ee657913631ce
#
_entry.id   662b3148f178ae84836ee657913631ce
#
_cell.length_a   1.000
_cell.length_b   1.000
_cell.length_c   1.000
_cell.angle_alpha   90.00
_cell.angle_beta   90.00
_cell.angle_gamma   90.00
#
_symmetry.space_group_name_H-M   'P 1'
#
loop_
_entity.id
_entity.type
_entity.pdbx_description
1 polymer ?
#
loop_
_entity_poly.entity_id
_entity_poly.type
_entity_poly.pdbx_seq_one_letter_code
_entity_poly.pdbx_strand_id
1 'polypeptide(L)'
;MAVALRQRPTMAPLVSAECYDAALRQEIFRLPARGASVAAARRRVRSQLPVWGFCEDVCDAAELVMSELFTNALVHTGSEQILCVLRAHERRSLYVEVTDQGGGPLGPTPRDAGVEDESGRGLALVRALTDAWGDRPAANGGRVVWAQLSALTT
;
A
#
# COMPACT_ATOMS: atom_id res chain seq x y z
N MET A 1 42.89 16.22 30.43
CA MET A 1 42.48 16.19 30.10
C MET A 1 41.55 15.84 29.43
N ALA A 2 41.06 15.54 29.04
CA ALA A 2 40.50 15.27 28.41
C ALA A 2 39.44 15.07 28.07
N VAL A 3 39.02 15.05 27.91
CA VAL A 3 38.23 14.78 27.70
C VAL A 3 37.28 14.58 26.98
N ALA A 4 36.93 14.27 26.65
CA ALA A 4 36.25 13.98 25.96
C ALA A 4 35.19 14.05 25.62
N LEU A 5 34.85 14.05 25.71
CA LEU A 5 34.03 14.08 25.46
C LEU A 5 33.17 13.98 24.75
N ARG A 6 33.11 13.92 24.24
CA ARG A 6 32.53 13.82 23.46
C ARG A 6 31.55 13.16 23.27
N GLN A 7 30.90 12.75 23.35
CA GLN A 7 29.99 12.07 23.28
C GLN A 7 28.87 12.62 22.87
N ARG A 8 28.58 13.18 22.31
CA ARG A 8 27.60 13.73 21.92
C ARG A 8 26.77 13.13 21.01
N PRO A 9 26.91 12.32 20.33
CA PRO A 9 26.13 11.71 19.31
C PRO A 9 24.87 11.08 19.75
N THR A 10 24.71 10.84 20.95
CA THR A 10 23.50 10.22 21.41
C THR A 10 22.25 11.00 21.13
N MET A 11 22.38 12.29 20.97
CA MET A 11 21.24 13.12 20.71
C MET A 11 20.65 12.87 19.33
N ALA A 12 21.51 12.64 18.39
CA ALA A 12 21.07 12.49 17.02
C ALA A 12 20.09 11.34 16.84
N PRO A 13 20.33 10.18 17.39
CA PRO A 13 19.38 9.10 17.24
C PRO A 13 18.01 9.40 17.82
N LEU A 14 17.96 10.08 18.92
CA LEU A 14 16.69 10.41 19.53
C LEU A 14 15.88 11.36 18.69
N VAL A 15 16.54 12.35 18.15
CA VAL A 15 15.86 13.30 17.29
C VAL A 15 15.36 12.61 16.05
N SER A 16 16.17 11.75 15.52
CA SER A 16 15.78 11.00 14.33
C SER A 16 14.57 10.13 14.57
N ALA A 17 14.52 9.48 15.68
CA ALA A 17 13.40 8.60 15.99
C ALA A 17 12.10 9.38 16.11
N GLU A 18 12.16 10.50 16.76
CA GLU A 18 10.96 11.32 16.92
C GLU A 18 10.49 11.87 15.58
N CYS A 19 11.41 12.33 14.79
CA CYS A 19 11.07 12.82 13.47
C CYS A 19 10.52 11.71 12.59
N TYR A 20 11.09 10.54 12.72
CA TYR A 20 10.67 9.41 11.93
C TYR A 20 9.22 9.02 12.27
N ASP A 21 8.91 8.97 13.55
CA ASP A 21 7.56 8.64 13.98
C ASP A 21 6.55 9.67 13.51
N ALA A 22 6.92 10.92 13.55
CA ALA A 22 6.02 11.98 13.11
C ALA A 22 5.82 11.95 11.61
N ALA A 23 6.84 11.52 10.87
CA ALA A 23 6.80 11.54 9.41
C ALA A 23 6.14 10.32 8.81
N LEU A 24 6.20 9.19 9.49
CA LEU A 24 5.71 7.93 8.94
C LEU A 24 4.43 7.50 9.65
N ARG A 25 3.39 7.29 8.86
CA ARG A 25 2.13 6.80 9.36
C ARG A 25 1.76 5.55 8.62
N GLN A 26 1.17 4.60 9.32
CA GLN A 26 0.89 3.32 8.72
C GLN A 26 -0.40 2.74 9.28
N GLU A 27 -1.16 2.11 8.41
CA GLU A 27 -2.29 1.31 8.80
C GLU A 27 -2.22 -0.02 8.08
N ILE A 28 -2.39 -1.09 8.84
CA ILE A 28 -2.35 -2.45 8.31
C ILE A 28 -3.67 -3.11 8.70
N PHE A 29 -4.34 -3.71 7.73
CA PHE A 29 -5.59 -4.41 8.05
C PHE A 29 -5.77 -5.60 7.12
N ARG A 30 -6.56 -6.55 7.59
CA ARG A 30 -6.91 -7.74 6.82
C ARG A 30 -8.40 -7.79 6.60
N LEU A 31 -8.78 -8.25 5.43
CA LEU A 31 -10.18 -8.40 5.10
C LEU A 31 -10.39 -9.75 4.44
N PRO A 32 -11.58 -10.34 4.59
CA PRO A 32 -11.88 -11.57 3.89
C PRO A 32 -11.74 -11.38 2.38
N ALA A 33 -11.27 -12.41 1.70
CA ALA A 33 -11.05 -12.34 0.27
C ALA A 33 -12.37 -12.57 -0.47
N ARG A 34 -13.20 -11.55 -0.49
CA ARG A 34 -14.49 -11.61 -1.20
C ARG A 34 -14.84 -10.22 -1.69
N GLY A 35 -15.77 -10.20 -2.66
CA GLY A 35 -16.13 -8.95 -3.32
C GLY A 35 -16.63 -7.87 -2.38
N ALA A 36 -17.41 -8.24 -1.36
CA ALA A 36 -17.93 -7.27 -0.42
C ALA A 36 -16.82 -6.53 0.35
N SER A 37 -15.65 -7.13 0.45
CA SER A 37 -14.54 -6.53 1.15
C SER A 37 -13.91 -5.36 0.40
N VAL A 38 -14.16 -5.26 -0.90
CA VAL A 38 -13.65 -4.12 -1.67
C VAL A 38 -14.21 -2.82 -1.09
N ALA A 39 -15.51 -2.79 -0.79
CA ALA A 39 -16.11 -1.61 -0.21
C ALA A 39 -15.54 -1.32 1.17
N ALA A 40 -15.27 -2.37 1.94
CA ALA A 40 -14.67 -2.20 3.27
C ALA A 40 -13.25 -1.62 3.16
N ALA A 41 -12.48 -2.08 2.19
CA ALA A 41 -11.13 -1.55 1.98
C ALA A 41 -11.19 -0.07 1.61
N ARG A 42 -12.12 0.30 0.74
CA ARG A 42 -12.30 1.69 0.35
C ARG A 42 -12.67 2.57 1.54
N ARG A 43 -13.54 2.07 2.41
CA ARG A 43 -13.92 2.83 3.60
C ARG A 43 -12.73 3.06 4.52
N ARG A 44 -11.84 2.08 4.63
CA ARG A 44 -10.64 2.25 5.45
C ARG A 44 -9.76 3.36 4.89
N VAL A 45 -9.57 3.36 3.59
CA VAL A 45 -8.80 4.41 2.93
C VAL A 45 -9.45 5.76 3.18
N ARG A 46 -10.75 5.84 2.94
CA ARG A 46 -11.50 7.10 3.05
C ARG A 46 -11.49 7.66 4.46
N SER A 47 -11.52 6.81 5.47
CA SER A 47 -11.53 7.29 6.84
C SER A 47 -10.13 7.65 7.34
N GLN A 48 -9.09 7.02 6.83
CA GLN A 48 -7.75 7.21 7.36
C GLN A 48 -7.00 8.37 6.71
N LEU A 49 -7.10 8.51 5.41
CA LEU A 49 -6.27 9.49 4.71
C LEU A 49 -6.53 10.93 5.10
N PRO A 50 -7.78 11.36 5.31
CA PRO A 50 -8.00 12.72 5.77
C PRO A 50 -7.38 12.98 7.14
N VAL A 51 -7.38 11.96 8.02
CA VAL A 51 -6.75 12.08 9.33
C VAL A 51 -5.24 12.32 9.18
N TRP A 52 -4.66 11.75 8.15
CA TRP A 52 -3.23 11.94 7.88
C TRP A 52 -2.95 13.23 7.10
N GLY A 53 -3.99 13.97 6.74
CA GLY A 53 -3.83 15.26 6.10
C GLY A 53 -3.82 15.28 4.59
N PHE A 54 -4.21 14.17 3.96
CA PHE A 54 -4.29 14.13 2.51
C PHE A 54 -5.56 14.82 2.02
N CYS A 55 -5.45 15.49 0.89
CA CYS A 55 -6.58 16.19 0.31
C CYS A 55 -7.55 15.23 -0.37
N GLU A 56 -8.71 15.75 -0.72
CA GLU A 56 -9.79 14.97 -1.31
C GLU A 56 -9.34 14.25 -2.59
N ASP A 57 -8.59 14.92 -3.43
CA ASP A 57 -8.15 14.32 -4.69
C ASP A 57 -7.28 13.09 -4.47
N VAL A 58 -6.39 13.16 -3.49
CA VAL A 58 -5.55 12.01 -3.16
C VAL A 58 -6.39 10.89 -2.56
N CYS A 59 -7.36 11.25 -1.73
CA CYS A 59 -8.26 10.25 -1.15
C CYS A 59 -9.04 9.52 -2.23
N ASP A 60 -9.56 10.27 -3.20
CA ASP A 60 -10.31 9.68 -4.30
C ASP A 60 -9.44 8.74 -5.13
N ALA A 61 -8.24 9.19 -5.47
CA ALA A 61 -7.32 8.37 -6.24
C ALA A 61 -6.92 7.12 -5.47
N ALA A 62 -6.65 7.26 -4.19
CA ALA A 62 -6.25 6.13 -3.36
C ALA A 62 -7.38 5.10 -3.21
N GLU A 63 -8.62 5.54 -3.12
CA GLU A 63 -9.74 4.61 -3.08
C GLU A 63 -9.82 3.77 -4.35
N LEU A 64 -9.65 4.43 -5.49
CA LEU A 64 -9.68 3.71 -6.76
C LEU A 64 -8.51 2.73 -6.85
N VAL A 65 -7.34 3.17 -6.47
CA VAL A 65 -6.16 2.29 -6.50
C VAL A 65 -6.37 1.10 -5.58
N MET A 66 -6.83 1.33 -4.35
CA MET A 66 -7.08 0.24 -3.42
C MET A 66 -8.10 -0.74 -4.00
N SER A 67 -9.17 -0.22 -4.60
CA SER A 67 -10.20 -1.07 -5.19
C SER A 67 -9.62 -1.96 -6.28
N GLU A 68 -8.78 -1.41 -7.12
CA GLU A 68 -8.21 -2.16 -8.22
C GLU A 68 -7.21 -3.21 -7.73
N LEU A 69 -6.36 -2.84 -6.79
CA LEU A 69 -5.40 -3.79 -6.24
C LEU A 69 -6.12 -4.92 -5.50
N PHE A 70 -7.16 -4.58 -4.75
CA PHE A 70 -7.90 -5.58 -3.99
C PHE A 70 -8.64 -6.53 -4.94
N THR A 71 -9.31 -5.98 -5.94
CA THR A 71 -10.03 -6.78 -6.93
C THR A 71 -9.07 -7.70 -7.68
N ASN A 72 -7.91 -7.17 -8.02
CA ASN A 72 -6.89 -7.96 -8.69
C ASN A 72 -6.46 -9.15 -7.82
N ALA A 73 -6.30 -8.93 -6.53
CA ALA A 73 -5.95 -10.00 -5.61
C ALA A 73 -7.05 -11.06 -5.53
N LEU A 74 -8.31 -10.65 -5.58
CA LEU A 74 -9.43 -11.59 -5.53
C LEU A 74 -9.46 -12.50 -6.75
N VAL A 75 -9.19 -11.92 -7.91
CA VAL A 75 -9.31 -12.65 -9.16
C VAL A 75 -8.21 -13.70 -9.31
N HIS A 76 -7.03 -13.37 -8.82
CA HIS A 76 -5.84 -14.17 -9.12
C HIS A 76 -5.43 -15.16 -8.04
N THR A 77 -6.16 -15.23 -6.94
CA THR A 77 -5.72 -16.09 -5.86
C THR A 77 -6.86 -16.86 -5.23
N GLY A 78 -6.49 -17.92 -4.53
CA GLY A 78 -7.44 -18.66 -3.71
C GLY A 78 -7.35 -18.23 -2.25
N SER A 79 -6.94 -17.02 -2.00
CA SER A 79 -6.74 -16.52 -0.65
C SER A 79 -8.03 -16.50 0.16
N GLU A 80 -7.89 -16.72 1.45
CA GLU A 80 -9.00 -16.52 2.37
C GLU A 80 -9.02 -15.10 2.90
N GLN A 81 -7.87 -14.49 3.01
CA GLN A 81 -7.74 -13.12 3.50
C GLN A 81 -6.76 -12.33 2.65
N ILE A 82 -7.02 -11.06 2.56
CA ILE A 82 -6.16 -10.13 1.84
C ILE A 82 -5.61 -9.13 2.87
N LEU A 83 -4.32 -8.94 2.85
CA LEU A 83 -3.65 -7.99 3.72
C LEU A 83 -3.47 -6.67 2.99
N CYS A 84 -3.88 -5.59 3.61
CA CYS A 84 -3.77 -4.27 3.02
C CYS A 84 -2.89 -3.39 3.89
N VAL A 85 -2.06 -2.60 3.26
CA VAL A 85 -1.18 -1.66 3.96
C VAL A 85 -1.34 -0.29 3.33
N LEU A 86 -1.49 0.70 4.17
CA LEU A 86 -1.42 2.11 3.79
C LEU A 86 -0.23 2.69 4.55
N ARG A 87 0.63 3.39 3.85
CA ARG A 87 1.79 4.00 4.49
C ARG A 87 1.98 5.40 3.91
N ALA A 88 2.01 6.38 4.78
CA ALA A 88 2.17 7.76 4.36
C ALA A 88 3.48 8.32 4.90
N HIS A 89 4.15 9.09 4.07
CA HIS A 89 5.38 9.75 4.47
C HIS A 89 5.21 11.27 4.29
N GLU A 90 5.15 11.98 5.38
CA GLU A 90 5.12 13.44 5.42
C GLU A 90 3.99 14.09 4.61
N ARG A 91 2.88 13.41 4.45
CA ARG A 91 1.76 13.91 3.66
C ARG A 91 2.10 14.15 2.19
N ARG A 92 3.25 13.68 1.75
CA ARG A 92 3.70 13.90 0.38
C ARG A 92 3.60 12.67 -0.49
N SER A 93 3.74 11.52 0.11
CA SER A 93 3.61 10.29 -0.65
C SER A 93 2.79 9.29 0.14
N LEU A 94 2.00 8.55 -0.61
CA LEU A 94 1.18 7.50 -0.06
C LEU A 94 1.55 6.20 -0.75
N TYR A 95 1.80 5.18 0.03
CA TYR A 95 2.07 3.84 -0.46
C TYR A 95 0.89 2.96 -0.11
N VAL A 96 0.40 2.26 -1.11
CA VAL A 96 -0.73 1.34 -0.97
C VAL A 96 -0.25 -0.04 -1.37
N GLU A 97 -0.55 -1.03 -0.55
CA GLU A 97 -0.07 -2.38 -0.83
C GLU A 97 -1.16 -3.37 -0.51
N VAL A 98 -1.30 -4.37 -1.36
CA VAL A 98 -2.25 -5.44 -1.16
C VAL A 98 -1.49 -6.75 -1.34
N THR A 99 -1.60 -7.62 -0.35
CA THR A 99 -0.90 -8.91 -0.36
C THR A 99 -1.91 -10.02 -0.26
N ASP A 100 -1.87 -10.94 -1.22
CA ASP A 100 -2.69 -12.14 -1.14
C ASP A 100 -1.88 -13.27 -0.52
N GLN A 101 -2.57 -14.34 -0.18
CA GLN A 101 -1.92 -15.48 0.44
C GLN A 101 -1.33 -16.43 -0.59
N GLY A 102 -1.56 -16.16 -1.87
CA GLY A 102 -1.17 -17.08 -2.90
C GLY A 102 -1.97 -18.35 -2.77
N GLY A 103 -1.37 -19.40 -3.19
CA GLY A 103 -1.99 -20.67 -3.00
C GLY A 103 -3.06 -20.92 -3.99
N GLY A 104 -3.88 -21.79 -3.65
CA GLY A 104 -4.67 -22.45 -4.61
C GLY A 104 -3.86 -23.58 -5.15
N PRO A 105 -4.52 -24.53 -5.76
CA PRO A 105 -3.88 -25.77 -6.17
C PRO A 105 -2.80 -25.57 -7.24
N LEU A 106 -2.82 -24.45 -7.92
CA LEU A 106 -1.88 -24.21 -9.00
C LEU A 106 -0.72 -23.32 -8.62
N GLY A 107 -0.70 -22.86 -7.37
CA GLY A 107 0.34 -21.96 -6.93
C GLY A 107 0.24 -20.61 -7.63
N PRO A 108 1.28 -19.81 -7.54
CA PRO A 108 1.25 -18.51 -8.21
C PRO A 108 1.20 -18.76 -9.71
N THR A 109 0.09 -18.36 -10.30
CA THR A 109 -0.06 -18.48 -11.73
C THR A 109 0.56 -17.28 -12.40
N PRO A 110 1.34 -17.51 -13.43
CA PRO A 110 1.78 -16.38 -14.24
C PRO A 110 0.54 -15.73 -14.83
N ARG A 111 0.62 -14.45 -15.00
CA ARG A 111 -0.49 -13.73 -15.58
C ARG A 111 -0.67 -14.15 -17.02
N ASP A 112 -1.84 -14.63 -17.28
CA ASP A 112 -2.19 -14.98 -18.64
C ASP A 112 -2.68 -13.74 -19.37
N ALA A 113 -2.49 -13.75 -20.66
CA ALA A 113 -2.93 -12.65 -21.48
C ALA A 113 -4.43 -12.42 -21.38
N GLY A 114 -5.19 -13.50 -21.25
CA GLY A 114 -6.63 -13.37 -21.14
C GLY A 114 -7.09 -12.71 -19.87
N VAL A 115 -6.38 -12.96 -18.80
CA VAL A 115 -6.68 -12.32 -17.54
C VAL A 115 -6.22 -10.87 -17.58
N GLU A 116 -5.17 -10.61 -18.30
CA GLU A 116 -4.65 -9.27 -18.43
C GLU A 116 -5.62 -8.33 -19.13
N ASP A 117 -6.50 -8.84 -19.95
CA ASP A 117 -7.43 -7.96 -20.63
C ASP A 117 -8.38 -7.27 -19.68
N GLU A 118 -8.85 -7.96 -18.66
CA GLU A 118 -9.66 -7.30 -17.64
C GLU A 118 -8.80 -6.54 -16.65
N SER A 119 -7.71 -7.15 -16.22
CA SER A 119 -6.77 -6.49 -15.35
C SER A 119 -6.14 -5.30 -16.03
N GLY A 120 -6.07 -5.34 -17.35
CA GLY A 120 -5.47 -4.26 -18.12
C GLY A 120 -6.15 -2.93 -17.89
N ARG A 121 -7.45 -2.93 -17.72
CA ARG A 121 -8.17 -1.70 -17.44
C ARG A 121 -7.86 -1.19 -16.05
N GLY A 122 -7.90 -2.08 -15.07
CA GLY A 122 -7.60 -1.71 -13.70
C GLY A 122 -6.16 -1.24 -13.56
N LEU A 123 -5.23 -1.95 -14.17
CA LEU A 123 -3.84 -1.56 -14.12
C LEU A 123 -3.56 -0.29 -14.89
N ALA A 124 -4.29 -0.06 -15.98
CA ALA A 124 -4.17 1.20 -16.71
C ALA A 124 -4.60 2.36 -15.83
N LEU A 125 -5.67 2.17 -15.06
CA LEU A 125 -6.14 3.18 -14.14
C LEU A 125 -5.11 3.43 -13.03
N VAL A 126 -4.56 2.35 -12.48
CA VAL A 126 -3.52 2.47 -11.47
C VAL A 126 -2.33 3.23 -12.03
N ARG A 127 -1.91 2.89 -13.24
CA ARG A 127 -0.79 3.57 -13.87
C ARG A 127 -1.06 5.07 -14.05
N ALA A 128 -2.29 5.42 -14.39
CA ALA A 128 -2.65 6.80 -14.61
C ALA A 128 -2.69 7.61 -13.31
N LEU A 129 -2.99 6.96 -12.20
CA LEU A 129 -3.19 7.64 -10.92
C LEU A 129 -1.98 7.59 -10.00
N THR A 130 -0.94 6.85 -10.39
CA THR A 130 0.18 6.62 -9.48
C THR A 130 1.49 7.05 -10.13
N ASP A 131 2.46 7.33 -9.29
CA ASP A 131 3.82 7.66 -9.75
C ASP A 131 4.60 6.40 -10.07
N ALA A 132 4.31 5.34 -9.34
CA ALA A 132 4.98 4.07 -9.52
C ALA A 132 4.06 2.97 -9.02
N TRP A 133 4.19 1.79 -9.58
CA TRP A 133 3.48 0.61 -9.12
C TRP A 133 4.23 -0.63 -9.56
N GLY A 134 3.95 -1.74 -8.91
CA GLY A 134 4.62 -2.97 -9.28
C GLY A 134 4.09 -4.13 -8.48
N ASP A 135 4.71 -5.28 -8.69
CA ASP A 135 4.40 -6.45 -7.90
C ASP A 135 5.66 -7.22 -7.58
N ARG A 136 5.59 -8.03 -6.56
CA ARG A 136 6.71 -8.86 -6.15
C ARG A 136 6.17 -10.06 -5.38
N PRO A 137 6.95 -11.15 -5.29
CA PRO A 137 6.54 -12.28 -4.46
C PRO A 137 6.49 -11.87 -2.99
N ALA A 138 5.51 -12.42 -2.28
CA ALA A 138 5.42 -12.22 -0.84
C ALA A 138 6.16 -13.35 -0.13
N ALA A 139 6.55 -13.08 1.11
CA ALA A 139 7.27 -14.07 1.90
C ALA A 139 6.45 -15.33 2.13
N ASN A 140 5.14 -15.22 2.16
CA ASN A 140 4.24 -16.34 2.42
C ASN A 140 3.90 -17.16 1.17
N GLY A 141 4.54 -16.88 0.07
CA GLY A 141 4.24 -17.56 -1.18
C GLY A 141 3.17 -16.88 -2.01
N GLY A 142 2.60 -15.81 -1.51
CA GLY A 142 1.63 -15.03 -2.26
C GLY A 142 2.30 -13.95 -3.07
N ARG A 143 1.53 -12.93 -3.39
CA ARG A 143 2.02 -11.82 -4.21
C ARG A 143 1.64 -10.50 -3.57
N VAL A 144 2.57 -9.57 -3.63
CA VAL A 144 2.35 -8.21 -3.19
C VAL A 144 2.20 -7.36 -4.42
N VAL A 145 1.12 -6.58 -4.48
CA VAL A 145 0.95 -5.58 -5.52
C VAL A 145 0.91 -4.23 -4.81
N TRP A 146 1.68 -3.28 -5.28
CA TRP A 146 1.82 -2.01 -4.60
C TRP A 146 1.74 -0.85 -5.57
N ALA A 147 1.44 0.31 -5.02
CA ALA A 147 1.38 1.54 -5.78
C ALA A 147 1.79 2.71 -4.90
N GLN A 148 2.37 3.71 -5.52
CA GLN A 148 2.80 4.91 -4.81
C GLN A 148 2.19 6.13 -5.49
N LEU A 149 1.57 6.97 -4.67
CA LEU A 149 0.94 8.20 -5.13
C LEU A 149 1.62 9.37 -4.47
N SER A 150 1.85 10.43 -5.23
CA SER A 150 2.33 11.67 -4.65
C SER A 150 1.15 12.54 -4.30
N ALA A 151 1.20 13.12 -3.14
CA ALA A 151 0.28 14.19 -2.80
C ALA A 151 0.83 15.43 -3.48
N LEU A 152 0.32 15.72 -4.66
CA LEU A 152 0.72 16.95 -5.30
C LEU A 152 0.15 18.09 -4.52
N THR A 153 1.03 18.81 -3.91
CA THR A 153 0.63 20.07 -3.32
C THR A 153 0.60 21.07 -4.44
N THR A 154 -0.54 21.53 -4.70
CA THR A 154 -0.64 22.67 -5.60
C THR A 154 -0.16 23.89 -4.87
#